data_5eafcec0a0bb7ce64eeccc7cd867af7e
#
_entry.id   5eafcec0a0bb7ce64eeccc7cd867af7e
#
_cell.length_a   1.000
_cell.length_b   1.000
_cell.length_c   1.000
_cell.angle_alpha   90.00
_cell.angle_beta   90.00
_cell.angle_gamma   90.00
#
_symmetry.space_group_name_H-M   'P 1'
#
loop_
_entity.id
_entity.type
_entity.pdbx_description
1 polymer ?
#
loop_
_entity_poly.entity_id
_entity_poly.type
_entity_poly.pdbx_seq_one_letter_code
_entity_poly.pdbx_strand_id
1 'polypeptide(L)' 'MQNVLTLSIEGMHCEGCVRRVTAALQGVKGVEVGSVEVGSAKTTFDSNQTSAEEIAAAVNRIGFSARVEKA' A
#
# COMPACT_ATOMS: atom_id res chain seq x y z
N MET A 1 -13.71 -11.78 -1.09
CA MET A 1 -14.28 -10.46 -0.87
C MET A 1 -13.21 -9.40 -0.87
N GLN A 2 -13.52 -8.24 -1.46
CA GLN A 2 -12.57 -7.15 -1.50
C GLN A 2 -12.73 -6.25 -0.29
N ASN A 3 -11.63 -5.87 0.28
CA ASN A 3 -11.60 -4.99 1.44
C ASN A 3 -10.83 -3.72 1.10
N VAL A 4 -11.33 -2.59 1.56
CA VAL A 4 -10.63 -1.32 1.38
C VAL A 4 -9.59 -1.16 2.49
N LEU A 5 -8.39 -0.80 2.09
CA LEU A 5 -7.29 -0.61 3.02
C LEU A 5 -6.68 0.77 2.83
N THR A 6 -6.53 1.48 3.93
CA THR A 6 -5.83 2.77 3.93
C THR A 6 -4.53 2.61 4.69
N LEU A 7 -3.44 2.99 4.05
CA LEU A 7 -2.11 2.97 4.64
C LEU A 7 -1.62 4.37 4.89
N SER A 8 -1.02 4.58 6.04
CA SER A 8 -0.27 5.80 6.32
C SER A 8 1.20 5.48 6.08
N ILE A 9 1.85 6.25 5.24
CA ILE A 9 3.22 5.95 4.80
C ILE A 9 4.12 7.13 5.15
N GLU A 10 5.14 6.84 5.96
CA GLU A 10 6.15 7.84 6.31
C GLU A 10 7.35 7.72 5.42
N GLY A 11 8.00 8.84 5.16
CA GLY A 11 9.18 8.88 4.32
C GLY A 11 8.91 9.25 2.87
N MET A 12 7.67 9.48 2.51
CA MET A 12 7.32 9.94 1.17
C MET A 12 7.42 11.45 1.09
N HIS A 13 8.28 11.93 0.21
CA HIS A 13 8.52 13.36 0.07
C HIS A 13 8.31 13.89 -1.34
N CYS A 14 8.09 13.02 -2.31
CA CYS A 14 8.02 13.44 -3.71
C CYS A 14 7.20 12.46 -4.54
N GLU A 15 6.90 12.85 -5.78
CA GLU A 15 6.14 12.01 -6.69
C GLU A 15 6.85 10.70 -7.04
N GLY A 16 8.17 10.71 -7.05
CA GLY A 16 8.94 9.49 -7.28
C GLY A 16 8.65 8.43 -6.22
N CYS A 17 8.44 8.88 -4.98
CA CYS A 17 8.07 7.98 -3.89
C CYS A 17 6.68 7.39 -4.12
N VAL A 18 5.75 8.21 -4.60
CA VAL A 18 4.39 7.74 -4.92
C VAL A 18 4.46 6.62 -5.96
N ARG A 19 5.28 6.80 -6.98
CA ARG A 19 5.45 5.78 -8.02
C ARG A 19 6.02 4.49 -7.48
N ARG A 20 6.99 4.59 -6.58
CA ARG A 20 7.60 3.41 -5.97
C ARG A 20 6.59 2.65 -5.13
N VAL A 21 5.81 3.36 -4.34
CA VAL A 21 4.77 2.73 -3.52
C VAL A 21 3.72 2.08 -4.41
N THR A 22 3.29 2.78 -5.46
CA THR A 22 2.32 2.24 -6.39
C THR A 22 2.83 0.95 -7.02
N ALA A 23 4.08 0.94 -7.47
CA ALA A 23 4.67 -0.25 -8.08
C ALA A 23 4.76 -1.40 -7.07
N ALA A 24 5.12 -1.10 -5.83
CA ALA A 24 5.19 -2.13 -4.79
C ALA A 24 3.82 -2.73 -4.52
N LEU A 25 2.80 -1.89 -4.45
CA LEU A 25 1.43 -2.36 -4.22
C LEU A 25 0.89 -3.18 -5.38
N GLN A 26 1.20 -2.77 -6.60
CA GLN A 26 0.78 -3.52 -7.79
C GLN A 26 1.46 -4.88 -7.88
N GLY A 27 2.60 -5.01 -7.25
CA GLY A 27 3.32 -6.29 -7.22
C GLY A 27 2.75 -7.28 -6.22
N VAL A 28 1.83 -6.85 -5.36
CA VAL A 28 1.21 -7.76 -4.39
C VAL A 28 -0.01 -8.40 -5.03
N LYS A 29 -0.04 -9.73 -5.00
CA LYS A 29 -1.13 -10.47 -5.59
C LYS A 29 -2.44 -10.21 -4.83
N GLY A 30 -3.50 -9.94 -5.58
CA GLY A 30 -4.80 -9.71 -4.98
C GLY A 30 -5.05 -8.26 -4.56
N VAL A 31 -4.16 -7.35 -4.91
CA VAL A 31 -4.30 -5.94 -4.56
C VAL A 31 -4.65 -5.11 -5.79
N GLU A 32 -5.64 -4.24 -5.62
CA GLU A 32 -5.92 -3.20 -6.60
C GLU A 32 -5.59 -1.85 -5.97
N VAL A 33 -4.78 -1.07 -6.66
CA VAL A 33 -4.40 0.25 -6.19
C VAL A 33 -5.51 1.24 -6.53
N GLY A 34 -6.08 1.84 -5.52
CA GLY A 34 -7.12 2.85 -5.72
C GLY A 34 -6.52 4.23 -5.94
N SER A 35 -5.81 4.71 -4.93
CA SER A 35 -5.22 6.03 -5.00
C SER A 35 -3.99 6.06 -4.11
N VAL A 36 -2.93 6.70 -4.58
CA VAL A 36 -1.70 6.84 -3.79
C VAL A 36 -1.33 8.32 -3.76
N GLU A 37 -1.11 8.82 -2.56
CA GLU A 37 -0.72 10.21 -2.34
C GLU A 37 0.52 10.24 -1.47
N VAL A 38 1.16 11.39 -1.41
CA VAL A 38 2.29 11.56 -0.49
C VAL A 38 1.78 11.37 0.93
N GLY A 39 2.31 10.36 1.61
CA GLY A 39 1.95 10.05 2.98
C GLY A 39 0.80 9.08 3.16
N SER A 40 0.07 8.73 2.10
CA SER A 40 -1.02 7.76 2.25
C SER A 40 -1.31 7.01 0.97
N ALA A 41 -1.94 5.87 1.11
CA ALA A 41 -2.35 5.06 -0.03
C ALA A 41 -3.67 4.36 0.29
N LYS A 42 -4.56 4.36 -0.69
CA LYS A 42 -5.80 3.60 -0.60
C LYS A 42 -5.75 2.46 -1.59
N THR A 43 -5.99 1.27 -1.10
CA THR A 43 -5.99 0.07 -1.93
C THR A 43 -7.20 -0.77 -1.61
N THR A 44 -7.50 -1.68 -2.51
CA THR A 44 -8.51 -2.70 -2.29
C THR A 44 -7.81 -4.04 -2.43
N PHE A 45 -8.09 -4.96 -1.54
CA PHE A 45 -7.44 -6.26 -1.59
C PHE A 45 -8.44 -7.39 -1.33
N ASP A 46 -8.07 -8.57 -1.81
CA ASP A 46 -8.84 -9.77 -1.58
C ASP A 46 -8.24 -10.50 -0.39
N SER A 47 -9.00 -10.61 0.68
CA SER A 47 -8.53 -11.23 1.92
C SER A 47 -8.19 -12.71 1.75
N ASN A 48 -8.65 -13.35 0.67
CA ASN A 48 -8.30 -14.73 0.37
C ASN A 48 -6.93 -14.85 -0.29
N GLN A 49 -6.38 -13.77 -0.82
CA GLN A 49 -5.11 -13.78 -1.54
C GLN A 49 -4.00 -13.08 -0.78
N THR A 50 -4.33 -12.09 0.02
CA THR A 50 -3.34 -11.32 0.74
C THR A 50 -3.95 -10.77 2.02
N SER A 51 -3.16 -10.03 2.78
CA SER A 51 -3.63 -9.39 4.00
C SER A 51 -3.07 -7.98 4.09
N ALA A 52 -3.67 -7.18 4.97
CA ALA A 52 -3.21 -5.82 5.21
C ALA A 52 -1.74 -5.78 5.63
N GLU A 53 -1.33 -6.75 6.44
CA GLU A 53 0.05 -6.83 6.90
C GLU A 53 1.03 -7.09 5.76
N GLU A 54 0.65 -7.94 4.83
CA GLU A 54 1.49 -8.23 3.68
C GLU A 54 1.63 -7.02 2.76
N ILE A 55 0.56 -6.25 2.61
CA ILE A 55 0.58 -5.04 1.82
C ILE A 55 1.51 -4.01 2.47
N ALA A 56 1.38 -3.82 3.77
CA ALA A 56 2.26 -2.91 4.51
C ALA A 56 3.71 -3.38 4.42
N ALA A 57 3.95 -4.69 4.51
CA ALA A 57 5.29 -5.23 4.41
C ALA A 57 5.91 -4.96 3.03
N ALA A 58 5.10 -5.04 1.97
CA ALA A 58 5.59 -4.76 0.62
C ALA A 58 6.09 -3.31 0.51
N VAL A 59 5.38 -2.37 1.13
CA VAL A 59 5.81 -0.98 1.15
C VAL A 59 7.05 -0.80 2.01
N ASN A 60 7.11 -1.48 3.15
CA ASN A 60 8.28 -1.38 4.02
C ASN A 60 9.55 -1.89 3.35
N ARG A 61 9.44 -2.86 2.46
CA ARG A 61 10.59 -3.43 1.77
C ARG A 61 11.30 -2.43 0.88
N ILE A 62 10.60 -1.43 0.39
CA ILE A 62 11.23 -0.44 -0.49
C ILE A 62 11.74 0.78 0.26
N GLY A 63 11.74 0.72 1.59
CA GLY A 63 12.37 1.74 2.40
C GLY A 63 11.44 2.74 3.05
N PHE A 64 10.15 2.54 2.93
CA PHE A 64 9.15 3.41 3.58
C PHE A 64 8.59 2.74 4.83
N SER A 65 8.01 3.54 5.71
CA SER A 65 7.34 3.02 6.89
C SER A 65 5.83 3.10 6.67
N ALA A 66 5.22 1.96 6.42
CA ALA A 66 3.79 1.88 6.18
C ALA A 66 3.07 1.36 7.42
N ARG A 67 1.96 1.99 7.75
CA ARG A 67 1.10 1.56 8.83
C ARG A 67 -0.30 1.38 8.29
N VAL A 68 -0.97 0.34 8.76
CA VAL A 68 -2.37 0.13 8.43
C VAL A 68 -3.20 1.09 9.25
N GLU A 69 -3.87 2.03 8.57
CA GLU A 69 -4.76 2.98 9.22
C GLU A 69 -6.15 2.41 9.38
N LYS A 70 -6.60 1.72 8.35
CA LYS A 70 -7.95 1.19 8.36
C LYS A 70 -8.04 0.04 7.36
N ALA A 71 -8.62 -1.01 7.79
CA ALA A 71 -8.84 -2.17 6.92
C ALA A 71 -10.31 -2.36 6.61
#